data_de3fed8df63188a085e3853f20c78cdd
#
_entry.id   de3fed8df63188a085e3853f20c78cdd
#
_cell.length_a   1.000
_cell.length_b   1.000
_cell.length_c   1.000
_cell.angle_alpha   90.00
_cell.angle_beta   90.00
_cell.angle_gamma   90.00
#
_symmetry.space_group_name_H-M   'P 1'
#
loop_
_entity.id
_entity.type
_entity.pdbx_description
1 polymer ?
#
loop_
_entity_poly.entity_id
_entity_poly.type
_entity_poly.pdbx_seq_one_letter_code
_entity_poly.pdbx_strand_id
1 'polypeptide(L)'
;MAEYFTTAGVCQTHITKVYQNWGKRLSVPHALHDLYTAGKYTSVAPPPPHTGDWRYLTPEEFTSNLSRLTIEINHIIIHQVDSLQHDNQSSEDSTFPQQVDVLSFKAFNFVADPEHLHDFFELVYMYHGQCSYQLGDFQQELTLKKGQFLIIAPQTKHRLTINDPEAVVIVITIRKSTFQETFFGLLQGEGVLTHFFHSILTRSGSPNYLLFTTQGERPVRELIQSLVGESSLGDQYANSCSAGLLSQFFTYLLRHYSQSLQFANYDFLSPRFPLLMQYIQQHYRNLTLKALAEAFHYSETYLSTLIHENSGQTFSHLLTELKISEACRLLKHSAMSIGEIASATGYSSAVHFSRTFHKVRGISPQGFRKAYLEAATQGCASLLPR
;
A
#
# COMPACT_ATOMS: atom_id res chain seq x y z
N MET A 1 -23.70 26.33 -4.95
CA MET A 1 -23.47 26.17 -6.41
C MET A 1 -24.25 24.95 -6.84
N ALA A 2 -24.78 24.91 -8.07
CA ALA A 2 -25.45 23.72 -8.55
C ALA A 2 -24.40 22.61 -8.72
N GLU A 3 -24.71 21.44 -8.20
CA GLU A 3 -23.87 20.24 -8.34
C GLU A 3 -24.38 19.44 -9.54
N TYR A 4 -23.47 18.91 -10.34
CA TYR A 4 -23.76 18.10 -11.51
C TYR A 4 -23.05 16.76 -11.42
N PHE A 5 -23.73 15.70 -11.80
CA PHE A 5 -23.26 14.33 -11.64
C PHE A 5 -23.40 13.52 -12.92
N THR A 6 -22.50 12.61 -13.15
CA THR A 6 -22.58 11.55 -14.16
C THR A 6 -22.17 10.21 -13.54
N THR A 7 -22.18 9.13 -14.31
CA THR A 7 -21.68 7.83 -13.83
C THR A 7 -20.39 7.42 -14.51
N ALA A 8 -19.62 6.59 -13.87
CA ALA A 8 -18.36 6.05 -14.41
C ALA A 8 -18.58 5.35 -15.77
N GLY A 9 -19.69 4.64 -15.95
CA GLY A 9 -20.02 3.97 -17.21
C GLY A 9 -20.32 4.94 -18.36
N VAL A 10 -21.01 6.05 -18.09
CA VAL A 10 -21.27 7.10 -19.11
C VAL A 10 -19.96 7.76 -19.52
N CYS A 11 -19.09 8.10 -18.57
CA CYS A 11 -17.77 8.67 -18.83
C CYS A 11 -16.91 7.70 -19.64
N GLN A 12 -16.79 6.44 -19.22
CA GLN A 12 -16.05 5.40 -19.95
C GLN A 12 -16.54 5.21 -21.37
N THR A 13 -17.87 5.19 -21.58
CA THR A 13 -18.47 5.04 -22.90
C THR A 13 -18.09 6.20 -23.81
N HIS A 14 -18.09 7.44 -23.29
CA HIS A 14 -17.69 8.62 -24.05
C HIS A 14 -16.20 8.56 -24.45
N ILE A 15 -15.31 8.29 -23.50
CA ILE A 15 -13.86 8.14 -23.73
C ILE A 15 -13.59 7.06 -24.80
N THR A 16 -14.23 5.91 -24.68
CA THR A 16 -14.06 4.79 -25.63
C THR A 16 -14.50 5.16 -27.03
N LYS A 17 -15.64 5.85 -27.18
CA LYS A 17 -16.13 6.31 -28.49
C LYS A 17 -15.19 7.32 -29.15
N VAL A 18 -14.65 8.28 -28.40
CA VAL A 18 -13.68 9.24 -28.91
C VAL A 18 -12.42 8.53 -29.39
N TYR A 19 -11.91 7.58 -28.60
CA TYR A 19 -10.74 6.81 -28.98
C TYR A 19 -10.97 5.94 -30.22
N GLN A 20 -12.10 5.23 -30.30
CA GLN A 20 -12.45 4.38 -31.45
C GLN A 20 -12.65 5.17 -32.73
N ASN A 21 -13.29 6.36 -32.66
CA ASN A 21 -13.63 7.15 -33.83
C ASN A 21 -12.45 7.96 -34.37
N TRP A 22 -11.58 8.46 -33.48
CA TRP A 22 -10.52 9.41 -33.85
C TRP A 22 -9.13 9.07 -33.37
N GLY A 23 -8.93 7.94 -32.67
CA GLY A 23 -7.64 7.56 -32.08
C GLY A 23 -7.16 8.50 -30.97
N LYS A 24 -8.00 9.48 -30.56
CA LYS A 24 -7.65 10.52 -29.58
C LYS A 24 -7.95 10.02 -28.15
N ARG A 25 -6.97 10.15 -27.26
CA ARG A 25 -7.17 9.93 -25.83
C ARG A 25 -7.63 11.24 -25.18
N LEU A 26 -8.70 11.16 -24.40
CA LEU A 26 -9.18 12.27 -23.56
C LEU A 26 -8.66 12.09 -22.13
N SER A 27 -8.32 13.18 -21.45
CA SER A 27 -8.22 13.15 -19.99
C SER A 27 -9.62 13.07 -19.37
N VAL A 28 -9.70 12.58 -18.13
CA VAL A 28 -11.00 12.49 -17.42
C VAL A 28 -11.69 13.85 -17.31
N PRO A 29 -11.01 14.97 -16.94
CA PRO A 29 -11.64 16.28 -16.90
C PRO A 29 -12.24 16.72 -18.24
N HIS A 30 -11.54 16.50 -19.37
CA HIS A 30 -12.07 16.84 -20.68
C HIS A 30 -13.28 15.98 -21.06
N ALA A 31 -13.26 14.68 -20.74
CA ALA A 31 -14.42 13.82 -20.97
C ALA A 31 -15.64 14.26 -20.16
N LEU A 32 -15.46 14.68 -18.92
CA LEU A 32 -16.53 15.21 -18.07
C LEU A 32 -17.06 16.56 -18.58
N HIS A 33 -16.18 17.43 -19.06
CA HIS A 33 -16.58 18.71 -19.70
C HIS A 33 -17.41 18.45 -20.95
N ASP A 34 -17.01 17.55 -21.84
CA ASP A 34 -17.75 17.17 -23.03
C ASP A 34 -19.15 16.63 -22.67
N LEU A 35 -19.24 15.79 -21.63
CA LEU A 35 -20.52 15.26 -21.15
C LEU A 35 -21.41 16.35 -20.57
N TYR A 36 -20.86 17.30 -19.85
CA TYR A 36 -21.61 18.47 -19.36
C TYR A 36 -22.15 19.30 -20.51
N THR A 37 -21.30 19.65 -21.47
CA THR A 37 -21.67 20.42 -22.65
C THR A 37 -22.74 19.71 -23.49
N ALA A 38 -22.70 18.38 -23.54
CA ALA A 38 -23.71 17.58 -24.24
C ALA A 38 -25.00 17.35 -23.44
N GLY A 39 -25.15 17.93 -22.23
CA GLY A 39 -26.31 17.75 -21.36
C GLY A 39 -26.47 16.35 -20.76
N LYS A 40 -25.40 15.58 -20.70
CA LYS A 40 -25.39 14.19 -20.15
C LYS A 40 -25.02 14.15 -18.67
N TYR A 41 -25.81 14.82 -17.87
CA TYR A 41 -25.63 14.91 -16.42
C TYR A 41 -26.96 14.93 -15.68
N THR A 42 -26.94 14.77 -14.37
CA THR A 42 -28.08 14.97 -13.46
C THR A 42 -27.73 16.03 -12.41
N SER A 43 -28.72 16.74 -11.90
CA SER A 43 -28.56 17.71 -10.80
C SER A 43 -28.75 17.09 -9.42
N VAL A 44 -28.99 15.80 -9.37
CA VAL A 44 -29.14 15.02 -8.12
C VAL A 44 -28.19 13.84 -8.20
N ALA A 45 -27.40 13.64 -7.19
CA ALA A 45 -26.48 12.49 -7.12
C ALA A 45 -27.29 11.18 -7.23
N PRO A 46 -26.94 10.29 -8.16
CA PRO A 46 -27.55 8.96 -8.18
C PRO A 46 -27.31 8.23 -6.87
N PRO A 47 -28.27 7.41 -6.42
CA PRO A 47 -28.07 6.59 -5.22
C PRO A 47 -26.88 5.62 -5.44
N PRO A 48 -26.23 5.18 -4.35
CA PRO A 48 -25.19 4.16 -4.43
C PRO A 48 -25.68 2.95 -5.24
N PRO A 49 -24.84 2.37 -6.11
CA PRO A 49 -25.26 1.29 -7.01
C PRO A 49 -25.67 0.03 -6.29
N HIS A 50 -25.17 -0.20 -5.08
CA HIS A 50 -25.46 -1.35 -4.26
C HIS A 50 -25.35 -0.98 -2.77
N THR A 51 -26.36 -1.33 -1.98
CA THR A 51 -26.42 -1.03 -0.54
C THR A 51 -26.07 -2.24 0.34
N GLY A 52 -25.83 -3.40 -0.26
CA GLY A 52 -25.45 -4.62 0.44
C GLY A 52 -23.95 -4.83 0.50
N ASP A 53 -23.54 -5.98 1.02
CA ASP A 53 -22.14 -6.36 1.10
C ASP A 53 -21.57 -6.71 -0.29
N TRP A 54 -20.68 -5.87 -0.79
CA TRP A 54 -20.04 -6.04 -2.10
C TRP A 54 -19.18 -7.31 -2.20
N ARG A 55 -18.81 -7.90 -1.08
CA ARG A 55 -18.02 -9.14 -1.00
C ARG A 55 -18.65 -10.29 -1.79
N TYR A 56 -19.98 -10.36 -1.77
CA TYR A 56 -20.73 -11.48 -2.34
C TYR A 56 -21.16 -11.26 -3.79
N LEU A 57 -20.80 -10.14 -4.40
CA LEU A 57 -21.12 -9.88 -5.81
C LEU A 57 -20.36 -10.83 -6.71
N THR A 58 -21.03 -11.32 -7.76
CA THR A 58 -20.33 -11.98 -8.86
C THR A 58 -19.40 -10.98 -9.58
N PRO A 59 -18.42 -11.44 -10.37
CA PRO A 59 -17.58 -10.54 -11.15
C PRO A 59 -18.38 -9.62 -12.09
N GLU A 60 -19.45 -10.12 -12.67
CA GLU A 60 -20.35 -9.40 -13.58
C GLU A 60 -21.14 -8.33 -12.83
N GLU A 61 -21.74 -8.68 -11.69
CA GLU A 61 -22.44 -7.73 -10.83
C GLU A 61 -21.51 -6.64 -10.30
N PHE A 62 -20.30 -7.02 -9.86
CA PHE A 62 -19.29 -6.06 -9.40
C PHE A 62 -18.92 -5.08 -10.49
N THR A 63 -18.59 -5.56 -11.70
CA THR A 63 -18.24 -4.71 -12.84
C THR A 63 -19.42 -3.81 -13.24
N SER A 64 -20.64 -4.31 -13.21
CA SER A 64 -21.85 -3.51 -13.45
C SER A 64 -22.01 -2.40 -12.42
N ASN A 65 -21.80 -2.69 -11.14
CA ASN A 65 -21.88 -1.68 -10.07
C ASN A 65 -20.77 -0.63 -10.18
N LEU A 66 -19.53 -1.00 -10.54
CA LEU A 66 -18.46 -0.06 -10.82
C LEU A 66 -18.86 0.99 -11.88
N SER A 67 -19.55 0.56 -12.93
CA SER A 67 -20.00 1.46 -13.99
C SER A 67 -21.08 2.46 -13.55
N ARG A 68 -21.76 2.18 -12.43
CA ARG A 68 -22.81 3.02 -11.84
C ARG A 68 -22.30 3.96 -10.76
N LEU A 69 -21.02 3.89 -10.38
CA LEU A 69 -20.43 4.84 -9.42
C LEU A 69 -20.56 6.26 -9.92
N THR A 70 -20.92 7.15 -9.02
CA THR A 70 -21.18 8.55 -9.30
C THR A 70 -19.87 9.34 -9.41
N ILE A 71 -19.80 10.24 -10.39
CA ILE A 71 -18.71 11.21 -10.57
C ILE A 71 -19.31 12.60 -10.55
N GLU A 72 -18.78 13.49 -9.74
CA GLU A 72 -19.14 14.90 -9.71
C GLU A 72 -18.44 15.68 -10.84
N ILE A 73 -19.19 16.54 -11.50
CA ILE A 73 -18.67 17.49 -12.49
C ILE A 73 -18.64 18.87 -11.84
N ASN A 74 -17.50 19.23 -11.28
CA ASN A 74 -17.34 20.46 -10.52
C ASN A 74 -17.17 21.71 -11.40
N HIS A 75 -17.23 22.90 -10.78
CA HIS A 75 -17.14 24.18 -11.47
C HIS A 75 -15.86 24.35 -12.30
N ILE A 76 -14.71 23.81 -11.84
CA ILE A 76 -13.44 23.92 -12.56
C ILE A 76 -13.52 23.14 -13.89
N ILE A 77 -14.08 21.92 -13.85
CA ILE A 77 -14.29 21.10 -15.05
C ILE A 77 -15.22 21.81 -16.02
N ILE A 78 -16.26 22.48 -15.53
CA ILE A 78 -17.25 23.17 -16.39
C ILE A 78 -16.67 24.37 -17.10
N HIS A 79 -15.91 25.22 -16.41
CA HIS A 79 -15.54 26.55 -16.88
C HIS A 79 -14.04 26.74 -17.18
N GLN A 80 -13.20 25.89 -16.69
CA GLN A 80 -11.73 26.06 -16.72
C GLN A 80 -10.97 24.78 -17.12
N VAL A 81 -11.63 23.86 -17.84
CA VAL A 81 -11.03 22.57 -18.21
C VAL A 81 -9.72 22.72 -18.97
N ASP A 82 -9.60 23.70 -19.86
CA ASP A 82 -8.39 23.95 -20.65
C ASP A 82 -7.27 24.62 -19.82
N SER A 83 -7.62 25.25 -18.70
CA SER A 83 -6.66 25.84 -17.75
C SER A 83 -6.28 24.89 -16.63
N LEU A 84 -6.89 23.70 -16.55
CA LEU A 84 -6.40 22.63 -15.71
C LEU A 84 -5.00 22.28 -16.21
N GLN A 85 -4.00 22.98 -15.66
CA GLN A 85 -2.63 22.53 -15.75
C GLN A 85 -2.65 21.10 -15.25
N HIS A 86 -2.06 20.20 -16.02
CA HIS A 86 -1.72 18.91 -15.51
C HIS A 86 -0.68 19.15 -14.40
N ASP A 87 -1.20 19.43 -13.20
CA ASP A 87 -0.36 19.44 -12.03
C ASP A 87 0.07 17.99 -11.86
N ASN A 88 1.27 17.70 -12.30
CA ASN A 88 1.82 16.34 -12.28
C ASN A 88 2.10 15.89 -10.83
N GLN A 89 1.63 16.67 -9.84
CA GLN A 89 1.77 16.38 -8.42
C GLN A 89 0.41 16.50 -7.73
N SER A 90 0.00 15.42 -7.07
CA SER A 90 -1.20 15.41 -6.22
C SER A 90 -0.82 15.22 -4.75
N SER A 91 -1.45 16.00 -3.86
CA SER A 91 -1.25 15.89 -2.42
C SER A 91 -2.43 15.19 -1.75
N GLU A 92 -2.21 14.70 -0.52
CA GLU A 92 -3.30 14.16 0.29
C GLU A 92 -4.45 15.17 0.45
N ASP A 93 -4.12 16.43 0.70
CA ASP A 93 -5.12 17.48 0.93
C ASP A 93 -5.93 17.83 -0.32
N SER A 94 -5.35 17.67 -1.52
CA SER A 94 -6.06 17.91 -2.79
C SER A 94 -6.87 16.71 -3.27
N THR A 95 -6.50 15.50 -2.86
CA THR A 95 -7.08 14.25 -3.36
C THR A 95 -8.16 13.70 -2.45
N PHE A 96 -7.93 13.74 -1.14
CA PHE A 96 -8.86 13.15 -0.19
C PHE A 96 -9.83 14.20 0.37
N PRO A 97 -11.16 13.96 0.32
CA PRO A 97 -12.11 14.74 1.09
C PRO A 97 -11.77 14.75 2.58
N GLN A 98 -12.25 15.76 3.29
CA GLN A 98 -12.11 15.77 4.75
C GLN A 98 -12.72 14.49 5.35
N GLN A 99 -11.98 13.87 6.28
CA GLN A 99 -12.38 12.63 6.97
C GLN A 99 -12.47 11.39 6.06
N VAL A 100 -11.84 11.40 4.89
CA VAL A 100 -11.70 10.21 4.05
C VAL A 100 -10.24 9.81 3.97
N ASP A 101 -9.93 8.55 4.29
CA ASP A 101 -8.57 8.03 4.33
C ASP A 101 -8.27 7.05 3.19
N VAL A 102 -9.31 6.47 2.60
CA VAL A 102 -9.23 5.48 1.53
C VAL A 102 -10.24 5.81 0.45
N LEU A 103 -9.77 5.93 -0.80
CA LEU A 103 -10.63 6.06 -1.97
C LEU A 103 -10.38 4.89 -2.91
N SER A 104 -11.43 4.33 -3.47
CA SER A 104 -11.33 3.25 -4.44
C SER A 104 -12.16 3.56 -5.68
N PHE A 105 -11.58 3.34 -6.85
CA PHE A 105 -12.27 3.55 -8.12
C PHE A 105 -11.76 2.61 -9.20
N LYS A 106 -12.56 2.45 -10.24
CA LYS A 106 -12.12 1.79 -11.46
C LYS A 106 -11.43 2.81 -12.37
N ALA A 107 -10.19 2.54 -12.76
CA ALA A 107 -9.50 3.34 -13.76
C ALA A 107 -10.19 3.24 -15.14
N PHE A 108 -10.17 4.31 -15.89
CA PHE A 108 -10.77 4.37 -17.23
C PHE A 108 -9.83 3.85 -18.30
N ASN A 109 -10.36 3.03 -19.21
CA ASN A 109 -9.62 2.53 -20.36
C ASN A 109 -9.48 3.65 -21.41
N PHE A 110 -8.36 3.67 -22.15
CA PHE A 110 -8.07 4.63 -23.23
C PHE A 110 -7.96 6.11 -22.81
N VAL A 111 -7.75 6.37 -21.53
CA VAL A 111 -7.51 7.72 -21.00
C VAL A 111 -6.12 8.22 -21.40
N ALA A 112 -6.00 9.53 -21.62
CA ALA A 112 -4.73 10.24 -21.61
C ALA A 112 -4.34 10.49 -20.15
N ASP A 113 -3.55 9.59 -19.58
CA ASP A 113 -3.03 9.74 -18.24
C ASP A 113 -1.59 10.31 -18.34
N PRO A 114 -1.35 11.56 -17.89
CA PRO A 114 0.00 12.13 -17.88
C PRO A 114 0.86 11.40 -16.86
N GLU A 115 2.16 11.46 -17.06
CA GLU A 115 3.11 11.06 -16.04
C GLU A 115 2.95 11.98 -14.81
N HIS A 116 2.75 11.39 -13.64
CA HIS A 116 2.48 12.12 -12.40
C HIS A 116 3.12 11.45 -11.18
N LEU A 117 3.08 12.16 -10.07
CA LEU A 117 3.44 11.66 -8.75
C LEU A 117 2.46 12.21 -7.69
N HIS A 118 2.40 11.54 -6.58
CA HIS A 118 1.56 11.92 -5.45
C HIS A 118 2.26 11.68 -4.11
N ASP A 119 1.76 12.24 -3.02
CA ASP A 119 2.35 12.11 -1.69
C ASP A 119 1.64 11.10 -0.78
N PHE A 120 0.78 10.27 -1.34
CA PHE A 120 0.05 9.17 -0.69
C PHE A 120 0.42 7.81 -1.31
N PHE A 121 -0.07 6.72 -0.74
CA PHE A 121 0.08 5.38 -1.31
C PHE A 121 -1.01 5.09 -2.34
N GLU A 122 -0.62 4.48 -3.45
CA GLU A 122 -1.54 3.96 -4.44
C GLU A 122 -1.42 2.44 -4.53
N LEU A 123 -2.54 1.75 -4.45
CA LEU A 123 -2.65 0.33 -4.63
C LEU A 123 -3.43 0.04 -5.90
N VAL A 124 -2.88 -0.78 -6.76
CA VAL A 124 -3.50 -1.13 -8.05
C VAL A 124 -3.72 -2.63 -8.12
N TYR A 125 -4.96 -3.03 -8.30
CA TYR A 125 -5.32 -4.43 -8.49
C TYR A 125 -5.83 -4.68 -9.91
N MET A 126 -5.19 -5.61 -10.60
CA MET A 126 -5.63 -6.05 -11.92
C MET A 126 -6.72 -7.11 -11.78
N TYR A 127 -7.98 -6.66 -11.79
CA TYR A 127 -9.15 -7.52 -11.60
C TYR A 127 -9.42 -8.40 -12.83
N HIS A 128 -9.33 -7.82 -14.06
CA HIS A 128 -9.48 -8.49 -15.33
C HIS A 128 -8.64 -7.83 -16.43
N GLY A 129 -8.14 -8.62 -17.41
CA GLY A 129 -7.35 -8.13 -18.54
C GLY A 129 -5.90 -7.80 -18.16
N GLN A 130 -5.36 -6.75 -18.79
CA GLN A 130 -4.00 -6.26 -18.53
C GLN A 130 -3.88 -4.75 -18.71
N CYS A 131 -2.87 -4.16 -18.07
CA CYS A 131 -2.49 -2.75 -18.24
C CYS A 131 -0.97 -2.59 -18.16
N SER A 132 -0.45 -1.44 -18.59
CA SER A 132 0.97 -1.09 -18.50
C SER A 132 1.17 0.07 -17.52
N TYR A 133 2.21 -0.04 -16.70
CA TYR A 133 2.73 1.05 -15.87
C TYR A 133 4.12 1.43 -16.36
N GLN A 134 4.38 2.72 -16.52
CA GLN A 134 5.71 3.29 -16.63
C GLN A 134 6.07 3.86 -15.26
N LEU A 135 7.22 3.47 -14.71
CA LEU A 135 7.65 3.78 -13.34
C LEU A 135 9.02 4.45 -13.35
N GLY A 136 9.12 5.59 -12.67
CA GLY A 136 10.36 6.35 -12.50
C GLY A 136 10.88 7.02 -13.77
N ASP A 137 11.98 7.79 -13.62
CA ASP A 137 12.59 8.54 -14.71
C ASP A 137 13.24 7.64 -15.78
N PHE A 138 13.55 6.39 -15.45
CA PHE A 138 14.09 5.39 -16.37
C PHE A 138 13.03 4.71 -17.24
N GLN A 139 11.77 5.14 -17.12
CA GLN A 139 10.63 4.60 -17.88
C GLN A 139 10.56 3.07 -17.86
N GLN A 140 10.84 2.49 -16.70
CA GLN A 140 10.66 1.05 -16.53
C GLN A 140 9.21 0.70 -16.82
N GLU A 141 8.99 -0.11 -17.86
CA GLU A 141 7.67 -0.57 -18.23
C GLU A 141 7.32 -1.86 -17.49
N LEU A 142 6.23 -1.85 -16.78
CA LEU A 142 5.69 -2.98 -16.04
C LEU A 142 4.31 -3.32 -16.59
N THR A 143 4.12 -4.53 -17.13
CA THR A 143 2.80 -5.03 -17.52
C THR A 143 2.16 -5.77 -16.36
N LEU A 144 1.03 -5.24 -15.89
CA LEU A 144 0.19 -5.90 -14.89
C LEU A 144 -0.82 -6.81 -15.57
N LYS A 145 -0.95 -8.04 -15.06
CA LYS A 145 -1.90 -9.06 -15.52
C LYS A 145 -2.89 -9.39 -14.41
N LYS A 146 -4.00 -10.02 -14.79
CA LYS A 146 -5.04 -10.46 -13.85
C LYS A 146 -4.46 -11.12 -12.60
N GLY A 147 -4.93 -10.69 -11.44
CA GLY A 147 -4.50 -11.16 -10.13
C GLY A 147 -3.22 -10.51 -9.60
N GLN A 148 -2.56 -9.65 -10.37
CA GLN A 148 -1.41 -8.89 -9.87
C GLN A 148 -1.85 -7.65 -9.12
N PHE A 149 -1.07 -7.33 -8.10
CA PHE A 149 -1.31 -6.24 -7.19
C PHE A 149 -0.04 -5.40 -7.02
N LEU A 150 -0.13 -4.12 -7.36
CA LEU A 150 0.97 -3.17 -7.31
C LEU A 150 0.72 -2.16 -6.18
N ILE A 151 1.71 -1.93 -5.33
CA ILE A 151 1.74 -0.84 -4.35
C ILE A 151 2.76 0.17 -4.83
N ILE A 152 2.33 1.39 -5.05
CA ILE A 152 3.17 2.52 -5.44
C ILE A 152 3.35 3.43 -4.23
N ALA A 153 4.60 3.70 -3.85
CA ALA A 153 4.93 4.57 -2.73
C ALA A 153 4.77 6.05 -3.09
N PRO A 154 4.56 6.92 -2.09
CA PRO A 154 4.59 8.37 -2.28
C PRO A 154 5.84 8.84 -3.04
N GLN A 155 5.71 9.89 -3.84
CA GLN A 155 6.77 10.50 -4.64
C GLN A 155 7.38 9.59 -5.72
N THR A 156 6.71 8.48 -6.05
CA THR A 156 7.08 7.64 -7.18
C THR A 156 6.41 8.16 -8.44
N LYS A 157 7.22 8.61 -9.40
CA LYS A 157 6.76 9.08 -10.69
C LYS A 157 6.25 7.92 -11.54
N HIS A 158 5.04 8.02 -12.06
CA HIS A 158 4.43 6.91 -12.79
C HIS A 158 3.37 7.38 -13.80
N ARG A 159 3.00 6.46 -14.69
CA ARG A 159 1.91 6.60 -15.66
C ARG A 159 1.23 5.27 -15.86
N LEU A 160 -0.11 5.26 -15.80
CA LEU A 160 -0.95 4.12 -16.15
C LEU A 160 -1.40 4.20 -17.60
N THR A 161 -1.33 3.11 -18.34
CA THR A 161 -1.86 3.00 -19.69
C THR A 161 -2.72 1.74 -19.80
N ILE A 162 -4.00 1.92 -20.17
CA ILE A 162 -4.96 0.84 -20.37
C ILE A 162 -5.42 0.84 -21.82
N ASN A 163 -4.93 -0.13 -22.59
CA ASN A 163 -5.25 -0.33 -23.99
C ASN A 163 -6.21 -1.50 -24.23
N ASP A 164 -6.42 -2.33 -23.22
CA ASP A 164 -7.32 -3.46 -23.26
C ASP A 164 -8.74 -2.99 -22.95
N PRO A 165 -9.70 -3.15 -23.91
CA PRO A 165 -11.09 -2.69 -23.72
C PRO A 165 -11.82 -3.46 -22.59
N GLU A 166 -11.39 -4.69 -22.32
CA GLU A 166 -11.99 -5.54 -21.29
C GLU A 166 -11.30 -5.39 -19.93
N ALA A 167 -10.26 -4.57 -19.85
CA ALA A 167 -9.51 -4.40 -18.61
C ALA A 167 -10.36 -3.77 -17.51
N VAL A 168 -10.28 -4.36 -16.32
CA VAL A 168 -10.84 -3.83 -15.08
C VAL A 168 -9.70 -3.65 -14.10
N VAL A 169 -9.26 -2.41 -13.95
CA VAL A 169 -8.19 -1.98 -13.05
C VAL A 169 -8.84 -1.25 -11.88
N ILE A 170 -8.64 -1.75 -10.67
CA ILE A 170 -9.08 -1.10 -9.44
C ILE A 170 -7.90 -0.36 -8.84
N VAL A 171 -8.08 0.93 -8.65
CA VAL A 171 -7.12 1.81 -7.97
C VAL A 171 -7.66 2.14 -6.59
N ILE A 172 -6.82 2.01 -5.58
CA ILE A 172 -7.14 2.32 -4.18
C ILE A 172 -6.06 3.26 -3.69
N THR A 173 -6.43 4.50 -3.40
CA THR A 173 -5.52 5.49 -2.82
C THR A 173 -5.68 5.51 -1.30
N ILE A 174 -4.58 5.60 -0.57
CA ILE A 174 -4.55 5.46 0.89
C ILE A 174 -3.65 6.55 1.48
N ARG A 175 -4.15 7.28 2.49
CA ARG A 175 -3.33 8.22 3.26
C ARG A 175 -2.12 7.52 3.89
N LYS A 176 -1.01 8.24 4.01
CA LYS A 176 0.22 7.72 4.63
C LYS A 176 -0.01 7.18 6.04
N SER A 177 -0.79 7.89 6.86
CA SER A 177 -1.13 7.45 8.22
C SER A 177 -1.84 6.10 8.23
N THR A 178 -2.89 5.95 7.44
CA THR A 178 -3.68 4.71 7.35
C THR A 178 -2.86 3.55 6.77
N PHE A 179 -2.01 3.81 5.78
CA PHE A 179 -1.08 2.80 5.29
C PHE A 179 -0.07 2.36 6.35
N GLN A 180 0.46 3.32 7.13
CA GLN A 180 1.37 3.02 8.24
C GLN A 180 0.70 2.15 9.31
N GLU A 181 -0.52 2.45 9.68
CA GLU A 181 -1.27 1.67 10.67
C GLU A 181 -1.61 0.26 10.15
N THR A 182 -2.08 0.16 8.92
CA THR A 182 -2.61 -1.10 8.36
C THR A 182 -1.53 -2.01 7.81
N PHE A 183 -0.50 -1.50 7.14
CA PHE A 183 0.57 -2.30 6.55
C PHE A 183 1.76 -2.46 7.49
N PHE A 184 2.37 -1.35 7.95
CA PHE A 184 3.52 -1.42 8.84
C PHE A 184 3.14 -1.89 10.25
N GLY A 185 1.91 -1.59 10.72
CA GLY A 185 1.39 -2.12 11.97
C GLY A 185 1.33 -3.65 12.03
N LEU A 186 1.04 -4.30 10.91
CA LEU A 186 1.03 -5.77 10.80
C LEU A 186 2.41 -6.40 10.89
N LEU A 187 3.44 -5.69 10.47
CA LEU A 187 4.82 -6.18 10.53
C LEU A 187 5.37 -6.16 11.96
N GLN A 188 4.53 -5.80 12.93
CA GLN A 188 4.72 -5.84 14.40
C GLN A 188 6.09 -5.35 14.84
N GLY A 189 6.22 -4.04 14.95
CA GLY A 189 7.40 -3.41 15.55
C GLY A 189 8.58 -3.30 14.58
N GLU A 190 9.73 -3.00 15.13
CA GLU A 190 10.97 -2.71 14.40
C GLU A 190 11.65 -4.00 13.86
N GLY A 191 10.87 -4.87 13.22
CA GLY A 191 11.39 -6.08 12.58
C GLY A 191 12.10 -5.79 11.26
N VAL A 192 12.95 -6.72 10.80
CA VAL A 192 13.70 -6.61 9.54
C VAL A 192 12.78 -6.41 8.35
N LEU A 193 11.63 -7.09 8.30
CA LEU A 193 10.65 -6.91 7.23
C LEU A 193 10.06 -5.51 7.25
N THR A 194 9.79 -4.94 8.42
CA THR A 194 9.32 -3.56 8.56
C THR A 194 10.35 -2.57 8.01
N HIS A 195 11.61 -2.70 8.44
CA HIS A 195 12.70 -1.87 7.93
C HIS A 195 12.94 -2.06 6.44
N PHE A 196 12.85 -3.29 5.96
CA PHE A 196 12.99 -3.61 4.54
C PHE A 196 11.89 -2.94 3.71
N PHE A 197 10.63 -3.15 4.04
CA PHE A 197 9.52 -2.50 3.33
C PHE A 197 9.56 -0.99 3.48
N HIS A 198 9.91 -0.48 4.66
CA HIS A 198 10.07 0.94 4.88
C HIS A 198 11.20 1.49 3.99
N SER A 199 12.36 0.83 3.92
CA SER A 199 13.47 1.28 3.09
C SER A 199 13.11 1.28 1.60
N ILE A 200 12.38 0.28 1.10
CA ILE A 200 11.91 0.24 -0.28
C ILE A 200 10.91 1.36 -0.56
N LEU A 201 9.95 1.55 0.35
CA LEU A 201 8.84 2.49 0.13
C LEU A 201 9.18 3.95 0.45
N THR A 202 10.33 4.22 1.10
CA THR A 202 10.75 5.59 1.47
C THR A 202 12.07 6.04 0.85
N ARG A 203 12.72 5.20 0.05
CA ARG A 203 14.02 5.52 -0.57
C ARG A 203 13.87 6.66 -1.58
N SER A 204 14.68 7.70 -1.45
CA SER A 204 14.72 8.81 -2.42
C SER A 204 15.42 8.41 -3.71
N GLY A 205 14.91 8.86 -4.86
CA GLY A 205 15.57 8.77 -6.16
C GLY A 205 15.42 7.46 -6.93
N SER A 206 14.51 6.57 -6.54
CA SER A 206 14.19 5.34 -7.27
C SER A 206 12.68 5.16 -7.36
N PRO A 207 12.15 4.49 -8.39
CA PRO A 207 10.77 4.09 -8.36
C PRO A 207 10.55 3.13 -7.20
N ASN A 208 9.66 3.49 -6.27
CA ASN A 208 9.40 2.73 -5.06
C ASN A 208 8.07 2.02 -5.19
N TYR A 209 8.10 0.72 -5.45
CA TYR A 209 6.89 -0.08 -5.57
C TYR A 209 7.09 -1.50 -5.04
N LEU A 210 5.99 -2.14 -4.70
CA LEU A 210 5.90 -3.57 -4.39
C LEU A 210 4.90 -4.21 -5.34
N LEU A 211 5.28 -5.30 -6.01
CA LEU A 211 4.41 -6.08 -6.86
C LEU A 211 4.21 -7.48 -6.27
N PHE A 212 2.96 -7.83 -6.03
CA PHE A 212 2.56 -9.18 -5.65
C PHE A 212 1.84 -9.85 -6.81
N THR A 213 2.14 -11.10 -7.06
CA THR A 213 1.41 -11.92 -8.02
C THR A 213 0.52 -12.88 -7.25
N THR A 214 -0.77 -12.57 -7.23
CA THR A 214 -1.82 -13.48 -6.74
C THR A 214 -2.43 -14.20 -7.93
N GLN A 215 -3.13 -15.30 -7.69
CA GLN A 215 -3.80 -16.02 -8.78
C GLN A 215 -5.19 -15.46 -9.07
N GLY A 216 -5.55 -14.30 -8.51
CA GLY A 216 -6.89 -13.73 -8.62
C GLY A 216 -7.93 -14.56 -7.87
N GLU A 217 -7.49 -15.23 -6.81
CA GLU A 217 -8.32 -16.10 -5.98
C GLU A 217 -9.48 -15.35 -5.34
N ARG A 218 -10.52 -16.10 -5.03
CA ARG A 218 -11.74 -15.59 -4.43
C ARG A 218 -11.50 -14.71 -3.17
N PRO A 219 -10.66 -15.08 -2.19
CA PRO A 219 -10.46 -14.25 -1.00
C PRO A 219 -9.86 -12.87 -1.30
N VAL A 220 -8.89 -12.79 -2.23
CA VAL A 220 -8.30 -11.51 -2.65
C VAL A 220 -9.37 -10.62 -3.32
N ARG A 221 -10.12 -11.22 -4.24
CA ARG A 221 -11.18 -10.53 -4.96
C ARG A 221 -12.27 -10.00 -4.03
N GLU A 222 -12.73 -10.81 -3.09
CA GLU A 222 -13.75 -10.42 -2.11
C GLU A 222 -13.31 -9.24 -1.23
N LEU A 223 -12.04 -9.21 -0.81
CA LEU A 223 -11.48 -8.10 -0.05
C LEU A 223 -11.42 -6.81 -0.87
N ILE A 224 -11.02 -6.89 -2.13
CA ILE A 224 -11.01 -5.73 -3.04
C ILE A 224 -12.43 -5.22 -3.29
N GLN A 225 -13.38 -6.12 -3.53
CA GLN A 225 -14.79 -5.76 -3.69
C GLN A 225 -15.35 -5.05 -2.46
N SER A 226 -15.02 -5.55 -1.26
CA SER A 226 -15.43 -4.92 0.00
C SER A 226 -14.82 -3.53 0.17
N LEU A 227 -13.52 -3.33 -0.15
CA LEU A 227 -12.87 -2.03 -0.08
C LEU A 227 -13.53 -1.00 -1.01
N VAL A 228 -13.88 -1.41 -2.24
CA VAL A 228 -14.60 -0.54 -3.17
C VAL A 228 -15.99 -0.21 -2.64
N GLY A 229 -16.70 -1.19 -2.07
CA GLY A 229 -17.99 -0.98 -1.46
C GLY A 229 -17.95 0.05 -0.33
N GLU A 230 -17.03 -0.15 0.63
CA GLU A 230 -16.87 0.75 1.79
C GLU A 230 -16.51 2.18 1.36
N SER A 231 -15.57 2.33 0.43
CA SER A 231 -15.18 3.67 -0.05
C SER A 231 -16.30 4.39 -0.79
N SER A 232 -17.32 3.67 -1.30
CA SER A 232 -18.48 4.25 -1.97
C SER A 232 -19.61 4.66 -1.03
N LEU A 233 -19.63 4.18 0.22
CA LEU A 233 -20.66 4.50 1.21
C LEU A 233 -20.46 5.91 1.80
N GLY A 234 -19.23 6.30 2.10
CA GLY A 234 -18.88 7.62 2.60
C GLY A 234 -19.50 7.97 3.96
N ASP A 235 -19.87 6.98 4.76
CA ASP A 235 -20.43 7.18 6.10
C ASP A 235 -19.34 7.32 7.18
N GLN A 236 -19.73 7.63 8.40
CA GLN A 236 -18.82 7.84 9.53
C GLN A 236 -17.97 6.60 9.91
N TYR A 237 -18.33 5.42 9.45
CA TYR A 237 -17.64 4.15 9.73
C TYR A 237 -16.73 3.69 8.61
N ALA A 238 -16.83 4.28 7.41
CA ALA A 238 -16.13 3.86 6.19
C ALA A 238 -14.61 3.77 6.38
N ASN A 239 -13.98 4.75 7.07
CA ASN A 239 -12.54 4.70 7.34
C ASN A 239 -12.14 3.53 8.24
N SER A 240 -12.88 3.27 9.32
CA SER A 240 -12.59 2.17 10.24
C SER A 240 -12.78 0.81 9.57
N CYS A 241 -13.85 0.67 8.78
CA CYS A 241 -14.09 -0.53 7.99
C CYS A 241 -13.01 -0.74 6.92
N SER A 242 -12.65 0.31 6.18
CA SER A 242 -11.58 0.26 5.17
C SER A 242 -10.22 -0.09 5.79
N ALA A 243 -9.86 0.49 6.94
CA ALA A 243 -8.63 0.16 7.65
C ALA A 243 -8.61 -1.32 8.10
N GLY A 244 -9.72 -1.83 8.61
CA GLY A 244 -9.86 -3.25 8.96
C GLY A 244 -9.71 -4.18 7.75
N LEU A 245 -10.34 -3.85 6.63
CA LEU A 245 -10.24 -4.59 5.36
C LEU A 245 -8.83 -4.55 4.79
N LEU A 246 -8.16 -3.39 4.82
CA LEU A 246 -6.75 -3.25 4.41
C LEU A 246 -5.83 -4.11 5.28
N SER A 247 -6.02 -4.09 6.60
CA SER A 247 -5.24 -4.94 7.51
C SER A 247 -5.43 -6.42 7.20
N GLN A 248 -6.67 -6.85 6.96
CA GLN A 248 -6.98 -8.23 6.55
C GLN A 248 -6.34 -8.56 5.19
N PHE A 249 -6.44 -7.66 4.22
CA PHE A 249 -5.89 -7.81 2.88
C PHE A 249 -4.35 -7.94 2.91
N PHE A 250 -3.66 -7.04 3.59
CA PHE A 250 -2.20 -7.10 3.72
C PHE A 250 -1.74 -8.34 4.49
N THR A 251 -2.46 -8.73 5.55
CA THR A 251 -2.18 -9.99 6.26
C THR A 251 -2.29 -11.19 5.32
N TYR A 252 -3.31 -11.22 4.49
CA TYR A 252 -3.52 -12.28 3.52
C TYR A 252 -2.40 -12.32 2.47
N LEU A 253 -2.03 -11.16 1.90
CA LEU A 253 -0.92 -11.04 0.95
C LEU A 253 0.42 -11.51 1.55
N LEU A 254 0.75 -11.03 2.73
CA LEU A 254 2.03 -11.38 3.39
C LEU A 254 2.09 -12.87 3.77
N ARG A 255 0.97 -13.46 4.14
CA ARG A 255 0.88 -14.87 4.53
C ARG A 255 0.99 -15.82 3.33
N HIS A 256 0.32 -15.51 2.23
CA HIS A 256 0.14 -16.44 1.11
C HIS A 256 0.97 -16.10 -0.12
N TYR A 257 1.37 -14.83 -0.30
CA TYR A 257 2.01 -14.34 -1.53
C TYR A 257 3.34 -13.62 -1.31
N SER A 258 3.92 -13.67 -0.12
CA SER A 258 5.23 -13.07 0.16
C SER A 258 6.34 -13.59 -0.77
N GLN A 259 6.24 -14.85 -1.24
CA GLN A 259 7.19 -15.44 -2.17
C GLN A 259 7.07 -14.91 -3.60
N SER A 260 5.94 -14.29 -3.96
CA SER A 260 5.72 -13.70 -5.28
C SER A 260 6.12 -12.22 -5.34
N LEU A 261 6.56 -11.66 -4.22
CA LEU A 261 6.89 -10.24 -4.09
C LEU A 261 8.06 -9.86 -4.99
N GLN A 262 7.83 -8.82 -5.79
CA GLN A 262 8.82 -8.13 -6.60
C GLN A 262 8.81 -6.63 -6.24
N PHE A 263 9.91 -5.93 -6.46
CA PHE A 263 10.04 -4.50 -6.16
C PHE A 263 11.02 -3.82 -7.12
N ALA A 264 11.08 -2.51 -7.07
CA ALA A 264 11.98 -1.72 -7.91
C ALA A 264 13.43 -2.19 -7.80
N ASN A 265 14.15 -2.19 -8.93
CA ASN A 265 15.53 -2.68 -9.04
C ASN A 265 15.71 -4.19 -8.76
N TYR A 266 14.66 -4.98 -9.04
CA TYR A 266 14.70 -6.43 -8.89
C TYR A 266 15.82 -7.10 -9.69
N ASP A 267 16.27 -6.52 -10.81
CA ASP A 267 17.39 -7.03 -11.61
C ASP A 267 18.74 -6.98 -10.85
N PHE A 268 18.84 -6.15 -9.82
CA PHE A 268 19.98 -6.10 -8.89
C PHE A 268 19.78 -6.97 -7.66
N LEU A 269 18.55 -7.47 -7.42
CA LEU A 269 18.22 -8.29 -6.29
C LEU A 269 18.06 -9.74 -6.71
N SER A 270 18.70 -10.64 -6.00
CA SER A 270 18.40 -12.05 -6.14
C SER A 270 16.89 -12.28 -5.92
N PRO A 271 16.19 -13.02 -6.79
CA PRO A 271 14.77 -13.43 -6.59
C PRO A 271 14.52 -14.09 -5.23
N ARG A 272 15.59 -14.50 -4.56
CA ARG A 272 15.57 -15.13 -3.24
C ARG A 272 15.72 -14.15 -2.08
N PHE A 273 15.89 -12.83 -2.33
CA PHE A 273 16.12 -11.87 -1.25
C PHE A 273 14.95 -11.80 -0.25
N PRO A 274 13.67 -11.79 -0.64
CA PRO A 274 12.55 -11.90 0.31
C PRO A 274 12.60 -13.18 1.14
N LEU A 275 12.96 -14.31 0.53
CA LEU A 275 13.15 -15.59 1.25
C LEU A 275 14.33 -15.52 2.22
N LEU A 276 15.41 -14.86 1.82
CA LEU A 276 16.56 -14.59 2.67
C LEU A 276 16.15 -13.79 3.90
N MET A 277 15.37 -12.72 3.72
CA MET A 277 14.89 -11.87 4.81
C MET A 277 13.93 -12.64 5.74
N GLN A 278 13.03 -13.44 5.18
CA GLN A 278 12.15 -14.30 5.96
C GLN A 278 12.95 -15.33 6.78
N TYR A 279 13.97 -15.93 6.18
CA TYR A 279 14.88 -16.88 6.88
C TYR A 279 15.63 -16.19 8.01
N ILE A 280 16.17 -15.00 7.78
CA ILE A 280 16.84 -14.18 8.81
C ILE A 280 15.87 -13.93 9.97
N GLN A 281 14.63 -13.52 9.68
CA GLN A 281 13.61 -13.23 10.70
C GLN A 281 13.24 -14.48 11.53
N GLN A 282 13.18 -15.65 10.92
CA GLN A 282 12.86 -16.89 11.61
C GLN A 282 14.02 -17.41 12.49
N HIS A 283 15.26 -17.14 12.08
CA HIS A 283 16.45 -17.74 12.68
C HIS A 283 17.38 -16.73 13.39
N TYR A 284 17.03 -15.45 13.48
CA TYR A 284 17.88 -14.35 13.95
C TYR A 284 18.59 -14.60 15.28
N ARG A 285 18.03 -15.43 16.16
CA ARG A 285 18.56 -15.62 17.52
C ARG A 285 20.02 -16.09 17.51
N ASN A 286 20.34 -17.06 16.66
CA ASN A 286 21.66 -17.70 16.59
C ASN A 286 22.24 -17.71 15.17
N LEU A 287 21.66 -16.94 14.26
CA LEU A 287 22.07 -16.93 12.85
C LEU A 287 23.42 -16.24 12.69
N THR A 288 24.31 -16.87 11.94
CA THR A 288 25.58 -16.28 11.49
C THR A 288 25.53 -16.02 9.99
N LEU A 289 26.34 -15.09 9.50
CA LEU A 289 26.44 -14.82 8.06
C LEU A 289 26.88 -16.08 7.31
N LYS A 290 27.79 -16.87 7.91
CA LYS A 290 28.25 -18.14 7.35
C LYS A 290 27.10 -19.16 7.21
N ALA A 291 26.32 -19.37 8.26
CA ALA A 291 25.17 -20.28 8.22
C ALA A 291 24.12 -19.84 7.19
N LEU A 292 23.91 -18.53 7.05
CA LEU A 292 23.02 -17.97 6.04
C LEU A 292 23.59 -18.22 4.63
N ALA A 293 24.88 -18.02 4.44
CA ALA A 293 25.57 -18.25 3.17
C ALA A 293 25.46 -19.74 2.73
N GLU A 294 25.68 -20.65 3.66
CA GLU A 294 25.52 -22.09 3.45
C GLU A 294 24.06 -22.45 3.07
N ALA A 295 23.07 -21.92 3.80
CA ALA A 295 21.65 -22.19 3.57
C ALA A 295 21.16 -21.74 2.19
N PHE A 296 21.71 -20.64 1.66
CA PHE A 296 21.31 -20.08 0.37
C PHE A 296 22.27 -20.35 -0.78
N HIS A 297 23.37 -21.10 -0.51
CA HIS A 297 24.44 -21.40 -1.48
C HIS A 297 25.10 -20.13 -2.07
N TYR A 298 25.35 -19.14 -1.21
CA TYR A 298 26.06 -17.91 -1.54
C TYR A 298 27.41 -17.83 -0.81
N SER A 299 28.29 -16.94 -1.26
CA SER A 299 29.45 -16.55 -0.46
C SER A 299 29.05 -15.52 0.60
N GLU A 300 29.74 -15.49 1.72
CA GLU A 300 29.53 -14.50 2.78
C GLU A 300 29.70 -13.06 2.26
N THR A 301 30.70 -12.86 1.41
CA THR A 301 30.96 -11.55 0.77
C THR A 301 29.76 -11.10 -0.09
N TYR A 302 29.25 -11.98 -0.95
CA TYR A 302 28.09 -11.69 -1.78
C TYR A 302 26.86 -11.36 -0.92
N LEU A 303 26.59 -12.17 0.11
CA LEU A 303 25.45 -11.91 1.01
C LEU A 303 25.59 -10.60 1.78
N SER A 304 26.79 -10.29 2.26
CA SER A 304 27.02 -9.02 2.96
C SER A 304 26.74 -7.82 2.05
N THR A 305 27.22 -7.86 0.81
CA THR A 305 26.95 -6.84 -0.20
C THR A 305 25.47 -6.77 -0.54
N LEU A 306 24.84 -7.92 -0.82
CA LEU A 306 23.42 -8.03 -1.14
C LEU A 306 22.53 -7.44 -0.04
N ILE A 307 22.80 -7.78 1.24
CA ILE A 307 22.07 -7.25 2.38
C ILE A 307 22.27 -5.75 2.50
N HIS A 308 23.51 -5.27 2.38
CA HIS A 308 23.83 -3.84 2.52
C HIS A 308 23.18 -3.01 1.39
N GLU A 309 23.31 -3.44 0.15
CA GLU A 309 22.73 -2.74 -1.00
C GLU A 309 21.20 -2.64 -0.93
N ASN A 310 20.56 -3.66 -0.37
CA ASN A 310 19.11 -3.75 -0.34
C ASN A 310 18.45 -3.21 0.93
N SER A 311 19.13 -3.29 2.07
CA SER A 311 18.61 -2.81 3.35
C SER A 311 19.25 -1.51 3.83
N GLY A 312 20.34 -1.07 3.20
CA GLY A 312 21.17 0.02 3.69
C GLY A 312 21.94 -0.30 4.97
N GLN A 313 21.86 -1.55 5.46
CA GLN A 313 22.38 -1.97 6.75
C GLN A 313 23.32 -3.17 6.62
N THR A 314 24.21 -3.33 7.58
CA THR A 314 25.02 -4.56 7.69
C THR A 314 24.18 -5.71 8.27
N PHE A 315 24.53 -6.95 7.93
CA PHE A 315 23.90 -8.14 8.51
C PHE A 315 23.89 -8.14 10.05
N SER A 316 24.99 -7.70 10.68
CA SER A 316 25.08 -7.61 12.14
C SER A 316 24.15 -6.55 12.73
N HIS A 317 23.97 -5.42 12.05
CA HIS A 317 23.03 -4.38 12.45
C HIS A 317 21.59 -4.89 12.36
N LEU A 318 21.26 -5.53 11.26
CA LEU A 318 19.98 -6.19 11.00
C LEU A 318 19.59 -7.19 12.10
N LEU A 319 20.52 -8.09 12.48
CA LEU A 319 20.29 -9.03 13.59
C LEU A 319 20.11 -8.33 14.94
N THR A 320 20.87 -7.25 15.16
CA THR A 320 20.76 -6.47 16.40
C THR A 320 19.38 -5.83 16.51
N GLU A 321 18.89 -5.20 15.45
CA GLU A 321 17.56 -4.60 15.42
C GLU A 321 16.45 -5.63 15.69
N LEU A 322 16.53 -6.83 15.07
CA LEU A 322 15.58 -7.92 15.34
C LEU A 322 15.56 -8.34 16.81
N LYS A 323 16.73 -8.54 17.39
CA LYS A 323 16.86 -8.95 18.80
C LYS A 323 16.31 -7.89 19.73
N ILE A 324 16.59 -6.62 19.48
CA ILE A 324 16.11 -5.50 20.30
C ILE A 324 14.61 -5.27 20.12
N SER A 325 14.08 -5.42 18.91
CA SER A 325 12.65 -5.34 18.65
C SER A 325 11.86 -6.40 19.42
N GLU A 326 12.29 -7.65 19.36
CA GLU A 326 11.67 -8.72 20.15
C GLU A 326 11.83 -8.49 21.66
N ALA A 327 12.97 -7.95 22.09
CA ALA A 327 13.15 -7.56 23.49
C ALA A 327 12.13 -6.48 23.91
N CYS A 328 11.88 -5.47 23.10
CA CYS A 328 10.85 -4.46 23.35
C CYS A 328 9.47 -5.09 23.51
N ARG A 329 9.11 -6.05 22.64
CA ARG A 329 7.83 -6.78 22.72
C ARG A 329 7.72 -7.55 24.03
N LEU A 330 8.77 -8.29 24.42
CA LEU A 330 8.80 -9.04 25.68
C LEU A 330 8.76 -8.12 26.91
N LEU A 331 9.45 -6.98 26.86
CA LEU A 331 9.42 -5.98 27.93
C LEU A 331 8.03 -5.38 28.15
N LYS A 332 7.25 -5.20 27.09
CA LYS A 332 5.87 -4.67 27.12
C LYS A 332 4.85 -5.70 27.59
N HIS A 333 4.98 -6.95 27.15
CA HIS A 333 3.89 -7.93 27.20
C HIS A 333 4.24 -9.20 28.03
N SER A 334 5.36 -9.22 28.76
CA SER A 334 5.70 -10.33 29.63
C SER A 334 6.28 -9.88 30.97
N ALA A 335 6.17 -10.76 31.96
CA ALA A 335 6.81 -10.60 33.28
C ALA A 335 8.25 -11.14 33.35
N MET A 336 8.84 -11.54 32.21
CA MET A 336 10.19 -12.08 32.15
C MET A 336 11.22 -11.12 32.73
N SER A 337 12.20 -11.63 33.47
CA SER A 337 13.37 -10.87 33.94
C SER A 337 14.21 -10.37 32.73
N ILE A 338 15.05 -9.38 32.99
CA ILE A 338 15.97 -8.86 31.94
C ILE A 338 16.94 -9.94 31.46
N GLY A 339 17.36 -10.85 32.38
CA GLY A 339 18.21 -11.99 32.03
C GLY A 339 17.50 -13.00 31.13
N GLU A 340 16.26 -13.34 31.44
CA GLU A 340 15.45 -14.24 30.61
C GLU A 340 15.17 -13.63 29.21
N ILE A 341 14.88 -12.33 29.13
CA ILE A 341 14.70 -11.66 27.85
C ILE A 341 16.00 -11.67 27.04
N ALA A 342 17.16 -11.40 27.68
CA ALA A 342 18.45 -11.48 27.01
C ALA A 342 18.67 -12.89 26.38
N SER A 343 18.41 -13.95 27.13
CA SER A 343 18.52 -15.33 26.65
C SER A 343 17.50 -15.63 25.54
N ALA A 344 16.24 -15.22 25.71
CA ALA A 344 15.18 -15.44 24.75
C ALA A 344 15.43 -14.73 23.41
N THR A 345 16.17 -13.63 23.43
CA THR A 345 16.53 -12.85 22.23
C THR A 345 17.91 -13.20 21.66
N GLY A 346 18.56 -14.25 22.19
CA GLY A 346 19.82 -14.78 21.67
C GLY A 346 21.07 -14.01 22.10
N TYR A 347 21.02 -13.35 23.26
CA TYR A 347 22.23 -12.82 23.93
C TYR A 347 22.75 -13.79 24.97
N SER A 348 24.06 -14.02 24.97
CA SER A 348 24.73 -14.88 25.95
C SER A 348 24.89 -14.23 27.33
N SER A 349 24.70 -12.91 27.43
CA SER A 349 24.90 -12.12 28.63
C SER A 349 23.90 -10.98 28.75
N ALA A 350 23.24 -10.87 29.90
CA ALA A 350 22.33 -9.77 30.22
C ALA A 350 23.04 -8.40 30.23
N VAL A 351 24.35 -8.38 30.56
CA VAL A 351 25.14 -7.13 30.50
C VAL A 351 25.33 -6.66 29.06
N HIS A 352 25.72 -7.60 28.18
CA HIS A 352 25.87 -7.27 26.75
C HIS A 352 24.53 -6.84 26.14
N PHE A 353 23.46 -7.56 26.43
CA PHE A 353 22.10 -7.20 26.04
C PHE A 353 21.75 -5.77 26.49
N SER A 354 21.89 -5.46 27.77
CA SER A 354 21.50 -4.15 28.32
C SER A 354 22.28 -2.99 27.71
N ARG A 355 23.58 -3.18 27.44
CA ARG A 355 24.42 -2.19 26.74
C ARG A 355 23.95 -1.96 25.30
N THR A 356 23.67 -3.06 24.57
CA THR A 356 23.20 -3.00 23.19
C THR A 356 21.81 -2.36 23.12
N PHE A 357 20.91 -2.75 24.01
CA PHE A 357 19.57 -2.19 24.11
C PHE A 357 19.63 -0.67 24.36
N HIS A 358 20.45 -0.23 25.32
CA HIS A 358 20.63 1.20 25.60
C HIS A 358 21.23 1.94 24.40
N LYS A 359 22.19 1.35 23.69
CA LYS A 359 22.78 1.96 22.49
C LYS A 359 21.74 2.18 21.39
N VAL A 360 20.81 1.23 21.23
CA VAL A 360 19.78 1.27 20.15
C VAL A 360 18.58 2.12 20.55
N ARG A 361 18.14 2.07 21.83
CA ARG A 361 16.90 2.74 22.30
C ARG A 361 17.12 4.01 23.13
N GLY A 362 18.35 4.34 23.46
CA GLY A 362 18.67 5.51 24.29
C GLY A 362 18.35 5.34 25.78
N ILE A 363 17.65 4.27 26.19
CA ILE A 363 17.27 4.00 27.58
C ILE A 363 17.57 2.54 27.95
N SER A 364 17.66 2.23 29.26
CA SER A 364 17.86 0.87 29.71
C SER A 364 16.62 -0.01 29.50
N PRO A 365 16.76 -1.35 29.37
CA PRO A 365 15.62 -2.27 29.27
C PRO A 365 14.62 -2.12 30.41
N GLN A 366 15.11 -1.90 31.63
CA GLN A 366 14.28 -1.72 32.81
C GLN A 366 13.56 -0.36 32.78
N GLY A 367 14.25 0.71 32.32
CA GLY A 367 13.65 2.02 32.10
C GLY A 367 12.56 1.99 31.04
N PHE A 368 12.78 1.26 29.94
CA PHE A 368 11.80 1.07 28.88
C PHE A 368 10.53 0.38 29.40
N ARG A 369 10.67 -0.72 30.16
CA ARG A 369 9.52 -1.40 30.78
C ARG A 369 8.75 -0.50 31.70
N LYS A 370 9.45 0.25 32.56
CA LYS A 370 8.83 1.17 33.52
C LYS A 370 8.03 2.27 32.79
N ALA A 371 8.64 2.92 31.81
CA ALA A 371 7.98 3.96 31.03
C ALA A 371 6.71 3.46 30.31
N TYR A 372 6.76 2.26 29.78
CA TYR A 372 5.58 1.64 29.13
C TYR A 372 4.44 1.37 30.13
N LEU A 373 4.76 0.81 31.31
CA LEU A 373 3.76 0.53 32.35
C LEU A 373 3.14 1.81 32.91
N GLU A 374 3.93 2.86 33.11
CA GLU A 374 3.44 4.17 33.55
C GLU A 374 2.49 4.81 32.52
N ALA A 375 2.85 4.76 31.23
CA ALA A 375 1.97 5.25 30.15
C ALA A 375 0.66 4.46 30.06
N ALA A 376 0.71 3.14 30.20
CA ALA A 376 -0.49 2.30 30.22
C ALA A 376 -1.41 2.60 31.41
N THR A 377 -0.83 2.90 32.56
CA THR A 377 -1.59 3.24 33.78
C THR A 377 -2.23 4.65 33.68
N GLN A 378 -1.55 5.60 33.08
CA GLN A 378 -2.08 6.96 32.85
C GLN A 378 -3.19 6.97 31.78
N GLY A 379 -3.09 6.17 30.73
CA GLY A 379 -4.15 5.99 29.73
C GLY A 379 -5.43 5.38 30.30
N CYS A 380 -5.35 4.47 31.27
CA CYS A 380 -6.50 3.90 31.98
C CYS A 380 -7.16 4.87 32.98
N ALA A 381 -6.39 5.76 33.58
CA ALA A 381 -6.92 6.71 34.57
C ALA A 381 -7.86 7.77 33.96
N SER A 382 -7.76 8.03 32.64
CA SER A 382 -8.63 8.97 31.92
C SER A 382 -9.99 8.37 31.51
N LEU A 383 -10.20 7.06 31.67
CA LEU A 383 -11.42 6.35 31.28
C LEU A 383 -12.35 6.00 32.47
N LEU A 384 -11.96 6.32 33.69
CA LEU A 384 -12.84 6.15 34.86
C LEU A 384 -13.60 7.47 35.12
N PRO A 385 -14.95 7.46 35.12
CA PRO A 385 -15.70 8.64 35.52
C PRO A 385 -15.43 8.94 37.00
N ARG A 386 -15.20 10.23 37.29
CA ARG A 386 -15.11 10.73 38.68
C ARG A 386 -16.46 10.65 39.39
#